data_d40260d0788d3c931bccac737d1aeb3e
#
_entry.id   d40260d0788d3c931bccac737d1aeb3e
#
_cell.length_a   1.000
_cell.length_b   1.000
_cell.length_c   1.000
_cell.angle_alpha   90.00
_cell.angle_beta   90.00
_cell.angle_gamma   90.00
#
_symmetry.space_group_name_H-M   'P 1'
#
loop_
_entity.id
_entity.type
_entity.pdbx_description
1 polymer ?
#
loop_
_entity_poly.entity_id
_entity_poly.type
_entity_poly.pdbx_seq_one_letter_code
_entity_poly.pdbx_strand_id
1 'polypeptide(L)'
;MIWERCCTGVDQVRQARDGNASRVELCSHLELDGLTPSRRDIEASVALGIPVNVMVRPRGGRFVYSEEEVFIMLEQIEFCGRAGASAGVVGCLDDKYGIDVAATSRLVERAARFGLGFTFHRAFDLCPDKEKSLGELIDIGCTRVLTSGGAPTAMEGASVIARLVCISAGRIIVMPGGGVTPSNVSRLQSLTGASEFHGTRLY
;
A
#
# COMPACT_ATOMS: atom_id res chain seq x y z
N MET A 1 3.92 14.41 -9.75
CA MET A 1 3.34 13.04 -9.84
C MET A 1 4.35 12.07 -9.26
N ILE A 2 3.95 11.22 -8.33
CA ILE A 2 4.80 10.18 -7.73
C ILE A 2 4.41 8.82 -8.31
N TRP A 3 5.41 8.05 -8.74
CA TRP A 3 5.25 6.72 -9.30
C TRP A 3 5.81 5.68 -8.34
N GLU A 4 4.94 4.78 -7.89
CA GLU A 4 5.30 3.63 -7.09
C GLU A 4 5.23 2.36 -7.95
N ARG A 5 6.36 1.69 -8.13
CA ARG A 5 6.42 0.43 -8.89
C ARG A 5 6.35 -0.77 -7.95
N CYS A 6 5.41 -1.68 -8.21
CA CYS A 6 5.40 -2.98 -7.55
C CYS A 6 6.55 -3.86 -8.07
N CYS A 7 7.33 -4.42 -7.15
CA CYS A 7 8.49 -5.26 -7.42
C CYS A 7 8.44 -6.53 -6.57
N THR A 8 8.82 -7.67 -7.15
CA THR A 8 8.82 -8.98 -6.49
C THR A 8 10.23 -9.49 -6.15
N GLY A 9 11.23 -8.64 -6.26
CA GLY A 9 12.62 -8.98 -5.91
C GLY A 9 13.59 -7.86 -6.21
N VAL A 10 14.81 -8.01 -5.72
CA VAL A 10 15.88 -7.00 -5.75
C VAL A 10 16.22 -6.52 -7.16
N ASP A 11 16.22 -7.42 -8.15
CA ASP A 11 16.55 -7.06 -9.53
C ASP A 11 15.48 -6.14 -10.14
N GLN A 12 14.18 -6.34 -9.81
CA GLN A 12 13.12 -5.44 -10.24
C GLN A 12 13.22 -4.08 -9.53
N VAL A 13 13.64 -4.04 -8.26
CA VAL A 13 13.92 -2.79 -7.54
C VAL A 13 15.06 -2.02 -8.22
N ARG A 14 16.13 -2.72 -8.63
CA ARG A 14 17.23 -2.11 -9.39
C ARG A 14 16.75 -1.52 -10.72
N GLN A 15 15.96 -2.27 -11.47
CA GLN A 15 15.34 -1.79 -12.71
C GLN A 15 14.42 -0.58 -12.47
N ALA A 16 13.65 -0.58 -11.38
CA ALA A 16 12.78 0.53 -11.02
C ALA A 16 13.58 1.80 -10.71
N ARG A 17 14.67 1.68 -9.94
CA ARG A 17 15.60 2.78 -9.64
C ARG A 17 16.20 3.34 -10.93
N ASP A 18 16.73 2.47 -11.78
CA ASP A 18 17.41 2.86 -13.03
C ASP A 18 16.40 3.46 -14.04
N GLY A 19 15.13 3.08 -13.96
CA GLY A 19 14.01 3.66 -14.71
C GLY A 19 13.38 4.89 -14.06
N ASN A 20 14.00 5.49 -13.03
CA ASN A 20 13.53 6.69 -12.33
C ASN A 20 12.15 6.56 -11.65
N ALA A 21 11.80 5.38 -11.13
CA ALA A 21 10.69 5.28 -10.21
C ALA A 21 10.90 6.19 -9.00
N SER A 22 9.84 6.82 -8.52
CA SER A 22 9.93 7.68 -7.33
C SER A 22 10.14 6.85 -6.05
N ARG A 23 9.56 5.64 -6.02
CA ARG A 23 9.71 4.63 -4.98
C ARG A 23 9.23 3.27 -5.50
N VAL A 24 9.43 2.24 -4.72
CA VAL A 24 8.94 0.89 -5.01
C VAL A 24 8.09 0.36 -3.86
N GLU A 25 7.13 -0.51 -4.19
CA GLU A 25 6.55 -1.44 -3.25
C GLU A 25 7.23 -2.80 -3.46
N LEU A 26 7.87 -3.33 -2.45
CA LEU A 26 8.48 -4.64 -2.48
C LEU A 26 7.53 -5.67 -1.86
N CYS A 27 7.17 -6.70 -2.62
CA CYS A 27 6.40 -7.85 -2.16
C CYS A 27 7.05 -9.15 -2.64
N SER A 28 6.51 -10.27 -2.22
CA SER A 28 6.78 -11.60 -2.78
C SER A 28 5.47 -12.24 -3.21
N HIS A 29 5.53 -13.37 -3.93
CA HIS A 29 4.33 -14.17 -4.25
C HIS A 29 3.17 -13.35 -4.82
N LEU A 30 3.41 -12.69 -5.96
CA LEU A 30 2.39 -11.85 -6.61
C LEU A 30 1.18 -12.67 -7.09
N GLU A 31 1.35 -13.96 -7.34
CA GLU A 31 0.28 -14.93 -7.62
C GLU A 31 -0.70 -15.12 -6.45
N LEU A 32 -0.30 -14.68 -5.24
CA LEU A 32 -1.14 -14.62 -4.04
C LEU A 32 -1.50 -13.18 -3.66
N ASP A 33 -1.47 -12.25 -4.63
CA ASP A 33 -1.69 -10.81 -4.44
C ASP A 33 -0.64 -10.11 -3.55
N GLY A 34 0.56 -10.67 -3.47
CA GLY A 34 1.67 -10.12 -2.71
C GLY A 34 1.70 -10.54 -1.24
N LEU A 35 2.84 -11.08 -0.82
CA LEU A 35 3.15 -11.44 0.57
C LEU A 35 4.38 -10.69 1.06
N THR A 36 4.66 -10.79 2.36
CA THR A 36 5.88 -10.23 2.97
C THR A 36 7.14 -10.83 2.30
N PRO A 37 8.05 -10.00 1.79
CA PRO A 37 9.31 -10.48 1.21
C PRO A 37 10.26 -11.01 2.30
N SER A 38 11.30 -11.74 1.86
CA SER A 38 12.35 -12.19 2.78
C SER A 38 13.09 -11.00 3.41
N ARG A 39 13.62 -11.18 4.64
CA ARG A 39 14.44 -10.16 5.31
C ARG A 39 15.63 -9.74 4.44
N ARG A 40 16.27 -10.73 3.78
CA ARG A 40 17.39 -10.49 2.86
C ARG A 40 17.00 -9.60 1.69
N ASP A 41 15.83 -9.82 1.08
CA ASP A 41 15.38 -9.01 -0.05
C ASP A 41 15.01 -7.58 0.38
N ILE A 42 14.46 -7.42 1.59
CA ILE A 42 14.19 -6.11 2.16
C ILE A 42 15.48 -5.33 2.34
N GLU A 43 16.48 -5.89 3.04
CA GLU A 43 17.78 -5.25 3.28
C GLU A 43 18.51 -4.92 1.97
N ALA A 44 18.57 -5.89 1.05
CA ALA A 44 19.20 -5.69 -0.24
C ALA A 44 18.52 -4.63 -1.10
N SER A 45 17.19 -4.54 -1.02
CA SER A 45 16.41 -3.53 -1.77
C SER A 45 16.60 -2.13 -1.19
N VAL A 46 16.58 -1.99 0.14
CA VAL A 46 16.82 -0.70 0.82
C VAL A 46 18.24 -0.20 0.53
N ALA A 47 19.24 -1.09 0.49
CA ALA A 47 20.62 -0.75 0.17
C ALA A 47 20.80 -0.16 -1.26
N LEU A 48 19.81 -0.29 -2.15
CA LEU A 48 19.84 0.32 -3.48
C LEU A 48 19.60 1.83 -3.47
N GLY A 49 19.16 2.42 -2.34
CA GLY A 49 19.02 3.87 -2.16
C GLY A 49 17.77 4.49 -2.79
N ILE A 50 16.83 3.68 -3.29
CA ILE A 50 15.49 4.13 -3.66
C ILE A 50 14.55 3.92 -2.46
N PRO A 51 13.53 4.80 -2.22
CA PRO A 51 12.54 4.56 -1.19
C PRO A 51 11.79 3.23 -1.39
N VAL A 52 11.74 2.37 -0.36
CA VAL A 52 11.12 1.04 -0.41
C VAL A 52 9.96 0.99 0.58
N ASN A 53 8.75 0.81 0.06
CA ASN A 53 7.59 0.42 0.84
C ASN A 53 7.51 -1.12 0.85
N VAL A 54 7.30 -1.73 1.99
CA VAL A 54 7.39 -3.20 2.13
C VAL A 54 6.01 -3.78 2.44
N MET A 55 5.57 -4.75 1.64
CA MET A 55 4.36 -5.52 1.92
C MET A 55 4.53 -6.29 3.23
N VAL A 56 3.59 -6.12 4.16
CA VAL A 56 3.48 -6.86 5.41
C VAL A 56 2.16 -7.62 5.40
N ARG A 57 2.23 -8.84 4.88
CA ARG A 57 1.12 -9.76 4.71
C ARG A 57 1.65 -11.18 4.89
N PRO A 58 1.35 -11.84 6.03
CA PRO A 58 1.99 -13.12 6.38
C PRO A 58 1.52 -14.30 5.54
N ARG A 59 0.33 -14.22 4.95
CA ARG A 59 -0.27 -15.28 4.10
C ARG A 59 -1.24 -14.72 3.07
N GLY A 60 -1.56 -15.52 2.07
CA GLY A 60 -2.63 -15.28 1.12
C GLY A 60 -4.04 -15.46 1.73
N GLY A 61 -5.08 -15.25 0.92
CA GLY A 61 -6.48 -15.37 1.30
C GLY A 61 -7.03 -14.13 2.01
N ARG A 62 -7.97 -14.33 2.95
CA ARG A 62 -8.70 -13.25 3.63
C ARG A 62 -7.76 -12.36 4.45
N PHE A 63 -8.13 -11.08 4.56
CA PHE A 63 -7.40 -10.06 5.33
C PHE A 63 -7.84 -9.97 6.80
N VAL A 64 -8.53 -10.99 7.29
CA VAL A 64 -8.91 -11.16 8.69
C VAL A 64 -7.82 -12.00 9.37
N TYR A 65 -7.16 -11.46 10.37
CA TYR A 65 -5.99 -12.06 10.99
C TYR A 65 -6.25 -12.45 12.45
N SER A 66 -5.62 -13.55 12.91
CA SER A 66 -5.59 -13.90 14.33
C SER A 66 -4.64 -12.99 15.11
N GLU A 67 -4.72 -13.01 16.43
CA GLU A 67 -3.78 -12.27 17.29
C GLU A 67 -2.32 -12.69 17.06
N GLU A 68 -2.07 -13.97 16.81
CA GLU A 68 -0.73 -14.49 16.50
C GLU A 68 -0.23 -13.95 15.16
N GLU A 69 -1.10 -13.85 14.16
CA GLU A 69 -0.76 -13.27 12.85
C GLU A 69 -0.50 -11.78 12.97
N VAL A 70 -1.30 -11.05 13.73
CA VAL A 70 -1.06 -9.62 14.01
C VAL A 70 0.27 -9.43 14.75
N PHE A 71 0.62 -10.31 15.67
CA PHE A 71 1.92 -10.27 16.34
C PHE A 71 3.08 -10.45 15.36
N ILE A 72 2.98 -11.42 14.43
CA ILE A 72 3.97 -11.62 13.35
C ILE A 72 4.09 -10.35 12.48
N MET A 73 2.96 -9.73 12.13
CA MET A 73 2.96 -8.49 11.34
C MET A 73 3.63 -7.33 12.08
N LEU A 74 3.45 -7.23 13.40
CA LEU A 74 4.14 -6.23 14.23
C LEU A 74 5.66 -6.44 14.24
N GLU A 75 6.15 -7.68 14.30
CA GLU A 75 7.57 -8.00 14.21
C GLU A 75 8.13 -7.68 12.81
N GLN A 76 7.35 -7.95 11.75
CA GLN A 76 7.73 -7.63 10.38
C GLN A 76 7.83 -6.12 10.16
N ILE A 77 6.90 -5.31 10.68
CA ILE A 77 6.97 -3.84 10.64
C ILE A 77 8.21 -3.33 11.37
N GLU A 78 8.49 -3.85 12.56
CA GLU A 78 9.69 -3.48 13.31
C GLU A 78 10.97 -3.81 12.52
N PHE A 79 11.02 -4.98 11.90
CA PHE A 79 12.15 -5.34 11.03
C PHE A 79 12.29 -4.36 9.86
N CYS A 80 11.19 -4.03 9.16
CA CYS A 80 11.21 -3.06 8.07
C CYS A 80 11.78 -1.70 8.51
N GLY A 81 11.37 -1.23 9.68
CA GLY A 81 11.89 0.02 10.23
C GLY A 81 13.38 -0.03 10.53
N ARG A 82 13.84 -1.11 11.16
CA ARG A 82 15.29 -1.29 11.44
C ARG A 82 16.12 -1.45 10.17
N ALA A 83 15.55 -2.02 9.13
CA ALA A 83 16.21 -2.15 7.82
C ALA A 83 16.26 -0.84 7.03
N GLY A 84 15.52 0.21 7.45
CA GLY A 84 15.48 1.49 6.77
C GLY A 84 14.46 1.59 5.62
N ALA A 85 13.42 0.76 5.64
CA ALA A 85 12.30 0.91 4.71
C ALA A 85 11.58 2.25 4.91
N SER A 86 10.83 2.69 3.90
CA SER A 86 10.11 3.98 3.94
C SER A 86 8.70 3.85 4.48
N ALA A 87 8.03 2.72 4.25
CA ALA A 87 6.68 2.46 4.75
C ALA A 87 6.40 0.95 4.86
N GLY A 88 5.45 0.59 5.72
CA GLY A 88 4.76 -0.69 5.69
C GLY A 88 3.49 -0.62 4.82
N VAL A 89 3.22 -1.67 4.05
CA VAL A 89 2.02 -1.82 3.23
C VAL A 89 1.19 -2.95 3.81
N VAL A 90 0.05 -2.62 4.38
CA VAL A 90 -0.73 -3.53 5.23
C VAL A 90 -2.22 -3.37 4.95
N GLY A 91 -3.05 -4.34 5.35
CA GLY A 91 -4.50 -4.19 5.35
C GLY A 91 -5.16 -5.26 6.19
N CYS A 92 -5.76 -4.86 7.30
CA CYS A 92 -6.52 -5.73 8.19
C CYS A 92 -8.01 -5.40 8.10
N LEU A 93 -8.82 -6.42 7.89
CA LEU A 93 -10.27 -6.31 7.84
C LEU A 93 -10.91 -7.15 8.94
N ASP A 94 -12.10 -6.77 9.34
CA ASP A 94 -12.98 -7.60 10.18
C ASP A 94 -13.77 -8.62 9.34
N ASP A 95 -14.55 -9.46 10.00
CA ASP A 95 -15.37 -10.49 9.34
C ASP A 95 -16.47 -9.93 8.44
N LYS A 96 -16.81 -8.64 8.57
CA LYS A 96 -17.81 -7.91 7.75
C LYS A 96 -17.15 -7.09 6.65
N TYR A 97 -15.85 -7.27 6.43
CA TYR A 97 -15.03 -6.50 5.50
C TYR A 97 -14.92 -4.99 5.85
N GLY A 98 -15.21 -4.58 7.09
CA GLY A 98 -14.83 -3.28 7.62
C GLY A 98 -13.34 -3.24 7.97
N ILE A 99 -12.79 -2.05 8.23
CA ILE A 99 -11.42 -1.93 8.75
C ILE A 99 -11.36 -2.56 10.14
N ASP A 100 -10.45 -3.50 10.37
CA ASP A 100 -10.08 -3.89 11.73
C ASP A 100 -9.27 -2.76 12.36
N VAL A 101 -10.01 -1.84 13.02
CA VAL A 101 -9.45 -0.64 13.63
C VAL A 101 -8.43 -1.00 14.72
N ALA A 102 -8.71 -2.04 15.51
CA ALA A 102 -7.85 -2.43 16.63
C ALA A 102 -6.49 -2.96 16.13
N ALA A 103 -6.50 -3.91 15.19
CA ALA A 103 -5.28 -4.45 14.62
C ALA A 103 -4.53 -3.36 13.82
N THR A 104 -5.23 -2.58 12.99
CA THR A 104 -4.61 -1.54 12.16
C THR A 104 -3.96 -0.45 13.01
N SER A 105 -4.59 0.00 14.09
CA SER A 105 -4.01 1.01 15.00
C SER A 105 -2.70 0.53 15.63
N ARG A 106 -2.67 -0.72 16.11
CA ARG A 106 -1.45 -1.31 16.69
C ARG A 106 -0.28 -1.34 15.68
N LEU A 107 -0.59 -1.64 14.42
CA LEU A 107 0.40 -1.70 13.34
C LEU A 107 0.89 -0.30 12.93
N VAL A 108 -0.01 0.69 12.86
CA VAL A 108 0.34 2.10 12.60
C VAL A 108 1.21 2.65 13.73
N GLU A 109 0.82 2.42 14.99
CA GLU A 109 1.63 2.84 16.15
C GLU A 109 3.02 2.22 16.15
N ARG A 110 3.13 0.93 15.79
CA ARG A 110 4.42 0.25 15.65
C ARG A 110 5.25 0.88 14.53
N ALA A 111 4.66 1.15 13.36
CA ALA A 111 5.33 1.80 12.23
C ALA A 111 5.85 3.20 12.62
N ALA A 112 5.02 4.00 13.29
CA ALA A 112 5.39 5.35 13.73
C ALA A 112 6.60 5.38 14.67
N ARG A 113 6.78 4.36 15.55
CA ARG A 113 7.96 4.24 16.45
C ARG A 113 9.28 4.13 15.70
N PHE A 114 9.24 3.67 14.45
CA PHE A 114 10.41 3.53 13.57
C PHE A 114 10.45 4.57 12.45
N GLY A 115 9.57 5.58 12.50
CA GLY A 115 9.49 6.60 11.46
C GLY A 115 8.98 6.11 10.11
N LEU A 116 8.35 4.93 10.06
CA LEU A 116 7.76 4.37 8.85
C LEU A 116 6.43 5.05 8.51
N GLY A 117 6.22 5.37 7.23
CA GLY A 117 4.88 5.60 6.71
C GLY A 117 4.03 4.31 6.75
N PHE A 118 2.73 4.45 6.60
CA PHE A 118 1.81 3.33 6.59
C PHE A 118 0.83 3.45 5.42
N THR A 119 0.86 2.47 4.52
CA THR A 119 -0.06 2.38 3.39
C THR A 119 -1.06 1.27 3.66
N PHE A 120 -2.36 1.59 3.67
CA PHE A 120 -3.39 0.57 3.65
C PHE A 120 -3.58 0.09 2.21
N HIS A 121 -3.36 -1.20 1.96
CA HIS A 121 -3.37 -1.77 0.61
C HIS A 121 -4.79 -2.03 0.08
N ARG A 122 -4.91 -2.69 -1.06
CA ARG A 122 -6.17 -2.94 -1.78
C ARG A 122 -7.20 -3.81 -1.04
N ALA A 123 -6.93 -4.32 0.17
CA ALA A 123 -7.99 -4.81 1.05
C ALA A 123 -9.11 -3.76 1.23
N PHE A 124 -8.77 -2.47 1.16
CA PHE A 124 -9.72 -1.37 1.16
C PHE A 124 -10.80 -1.49 0.07
N ASP A 125 -10.48 -2.07 -1.08
CA ASP A 125 -11.43 -2.26 -2.17
C ASP A 125 -12.59 -3.20 -1.80
N LEU A 126 -12.42 -4.04 -0.78
CA LEU A 126 -13.45 -4.95 -0.26
C LEU A 126 -14.39 -4.27 0.75
N CYS A 127 -14.01 -3.12 1.32
CA CYS A 127 -14.85 -2.43 2.30
C CYS A 127 -16.20 -2.02 1.65
N PRO A 128 -17.34 -2.32 2.31
CA PRO A 128 -18.65 -1.99 1.75
C PRO A 128 -18.91 -0.48 1.73
N ASP A 129 -18.44 0.25 2.73
CA ASP A 129 -18.55 1.72 2.83
C ASP A 129 -17.14 2.33 2.82
N LYS A 130 -16.70 2.77 1.64
CA LYS A 130 -15.36 3.31 1.43
C LYS A 130 -15.14 4.68 2.08
N GLU A 131 -16.18 5.49 2.22
CA GLU A 131 -16.07 6.81 2.83
C GLU A 131 -15.89 6.70 4.34
N LYS A 132 -16.70 5.83 4.99
CA LYS A 132 -16.52 5.50 6.40
C LYS A 132 -15.13 4.91 6.64
N SER A 133 -14.73 3.91 5.84
CA SER A 133 -13.42 3.26 5.96
C SER A 133 -12.26 4.23 5.74
N LEU A 134 -12.39 5.20 4.83
CA LEU A 134 -11.39 6.26 4.66
C LEU A 134 -11.29 7.13 5.91
N GLY A 135 -12.42 7.49 6.53
CA GLY A 135 -12.47 8.23 7.78
C GLY A 135 -11.74 7.49 8.90
N GLU A 136 -12.02 6.20 9.06
CA GLU A 136 -11.34 5.34 10.05
C GLU A 136 -9.83 5.29 9.83
N LEU A 137 -9.36 5.16 8.58
CA LEU A 137 -7.92 5.17 8.27
C LEU A 137 -7.26 6.52 8.56
N ILE A 138 -7.97 7.64 8.34
CA ILE A 138 -7.49 8.98 8.70
C ILE A 138 -7.35 9.09 10.22
N ASP A 139 -8.35 8.68 10.99
CA ASP A 139 -8.37 8.77 12.45
C ASP A 139 -7.27 7.88 13.08
N ILE A 140 -6.97 6.73 12.49
CA ILE A 140 -5.87 5.85 12.88
C ILE A 140 -4.49 6.46 12.57
N GLY A 141 -4.41 7.38 11.61
CA GLY A 141 -3.15 8.02 11.19
C GLY A 141 -2.42 7.30 10.06
N CYS A 142 -3.14 6.56 9.22
CA CYS A 142 -2.57 6.02 7.98
C CYS A 142 -2.11 7.15 7.07
N THR A 143 -0.94 7.00 6.47
CA THR A 143 -0.40 8.03 5.56
C THR A 143 -0.95 7.90 4.14
N ARG A 144 -1.37 6.70 3.74
CA ARG A 144 -1.81 6.40 2.37
C ARG A 144 -2.81 5.26 2.33
N VAL A 145 -3.72 5.31 1.36
CA VAL A 145 -4.58 4.20 0.96
C VAL A 145 -4.39 3.89 -0.52
N LEU A 146 -4.13 2.63 -0.85
CA LEU A 146 -4.05 2.12 -2.22
C LEU A 146 -5.40 1.51 -2.61
N THR A 147 -6.00 1.99 -3.69
CA THR A 147 -7.34 1.56 -4.10
C THR A 147 -7.57 1.61 -5.60
N SER A 148 -8.43 0.75 -6.10
CA SER A 148 -9.06 0.87 -7.43
C SER A 148 -10.46 1.47 -7.36
N GLY A 149 -10.86 2.01 -6.20
CA GLY A 149 -12.23 2.48 -5.97
C GLY A 149 -13.25 1.34 -5.82
N GLY A 150 -12.77 0.10 -5.55
CA GLY A 150 -13.60 -1.10 -5.46
C GLY A 150 -14.03 -1.66 -6.82
N ALA A 151 -13.51 -1.14 -7.92
CA ALA A 151 -13.72 -1.63 -9.28
C ALA A 151 -12.58 -2.59 -9.71
N PRO A 152 -12.72 -3.35 -10.80
CA PRO A 152 -11.63 -4.19 -11.32
C PRO A 152 -10.37 -3.38 -11.63
N THR A 153 -10.50 -2.18 -12.16
CA THR A 153 -9.39 -1.27 -12.47
C THR A 153 -9.61 0.12 -11.88
N ALA A 154 -8.51 0.86 -11.62
CA ALA A 154 -8.56 2.25 -11.18
C ALA A 154 -9.27 3.17 -12.18
N MET A 155 -9.20 2.87 -13.48
CA MET A 155 -9.92 3.63 -14.50
C MET A 155 -11.44 3.47 -14.38
N GLU A 156 -11.92 2.26 -14.12
CA GLU A 156 -13.36 1.99 -13.91
C GLU A 156 -13.83 2.60 -12.58
N GLY A 157 -12.99 2.60 -11.55
CA GLY A 157 -13.28 3.19 -10.24
C GLY A 157 -12.95 4.67 -10.11
N ALA A 158 -12.59 5.36 -11.21
CA ALA A 158 -12.07 6.74 -11.16
C ALA A 158 -13.01 7.73 -10.46
N SER A 159 -14.33 7.59 -10.63
CA SER A 159 -15.31 8.47 -9.96
C SER A 159 -15.32 8.29 -8.43
N VAL A 160 -15.20 7.04 -7.96
CA VAL A 160 -15.10 6.75 -6.52
C VAL A 160 -13.77 7.27 -5.99
N ILE A 161 -12.67 7.04 -6.70
CA ILE A 161 -11.34 7.55 -6.31
C ILE A 161 -11.34 9.07 -6.22
N ALA A 162 -11.93 9.78 -7.19
CA ALA A 162 -12.05 11.24 -7.18
C ALA A 162 -12.79 11.73 -5.93
N ARG A 163 -13.90 11.06 -5.56
CA ARG A 163 -14.65 11.37 -4.35
C ARG A 163 -13.81 11.15 -3.09
N LEU A 164 -13.09 10.03 -3.00
CA LEU A 164 -12.20 9.74 -1.87
C LEU A 164 -11.07 10.78 -1.76
N VAL A 165 -10.46 11.20 -2.89
CA VAL A 165 -9.47 12.27 -2.93
C VAL A 165 -10.06 13.58 -2.39
N CYS A 166 -11.28 13.94 -2.80
CA CYS A 166 -11.96 15.13 -2.30
C CYS A 166 -12.22 15.05 -0.79
N ILE A 167 -12.77 13.93 -0.31
CA ILE A 167 -13.09 13.70 1.12
C ILE A 167 -11.83 13.66 1.99
N SER A 168 -10.74 13.11 1.47
CA SER A 168 -9.47 13.04 2.21
C SER A 168 -8.95 14.41 2.63
N ALA A 169 -9.23 15.44 1.84
CA ALA A 169 -8.80 16.83 2.08
C ALA A 169 -7.32 16.94 2.46
N GLY A 170 -6.47 16.09 1.87
CA GLY A 170 -5.04 16.05 2.13
C GLY A 170 -4.62 15.38 3.45
N ARG A 171 -5.56 14.85 4.25
CA ARG A 171 -5.26 14.17 5.53
C ARG A 171 -4.67 12.77 5.34
N ILE A 172 -5.01 12.12 4.23
CA ILE A 172 -4.46 10.84 3.78
C ILE A 172 -4.28 10.89 2.26
N ILE A 173 -3.24 10.26 1.75
CA ILE A 173 -3.01 10.17 0.31
C ILE A 173 -3.86 9.03 -0.25
N VAL A 174 -4.73 9.33 -1.20
CA VAL A 174 -5.46 8.31 -1.97
C VAL A 174 -4.66 8.02 -3.23
N MET A 175 -4.11 6.81 -3.31
CA MET A 175 -3.24 6.36 -4.39
C MET A 175 -3.98 5.36 -5.29
N PRO A 176 -4.32 5.71 -6.54
CA PRO A 176 -4.90 4.77 -7.49
C PRO A 176 -3.94 3.62 -7.81
N GLY A 177 -4.47 2.38 -7.80
CA GLY A 177 -3.77 1.17 -8.22
C GLY A 177 -4.74 0.16 -8.83
N GLY A 178 -4.20 -0.79 -9.58
CA GLY A 178 -4.99 -1.74 -10.37
C GLY A 178 -5.14 -1.28 -11.82
N GLY A 179 -4.29 -1.82 -12.70
CA GLY A 179 -4.27 -1.51 -14.13
C GLY A 179 -3.76 -0.11 -14.49
N VAL A 180 -3.00 0.54 -13.60
CA VAL A 180 -2.34 1.82 -13.91
C VAL A 180 -1.12 1.57 -14.80
N THR A 181 -1.02 2.33 -15.88
CA THR A 181 0.03 2.24 -16.89
C THR A 181 0.45 3.63 -17.37
N PRO A 182 1.61 3.79 -18.05
CA PRO A 182 2.00 5.05 -18.65
C PRO A 182 0.97 5.63 -19.63
N SER A 183 0.21 4.75 -20.31
CA SER A 183 -0.78 5.17 -21.30
C SER A 183 -2.07 5.72 -20.69
N ASN A 184 -2.41 5.39 -19.44
CA ASN A 184 -3.67 5.81 -18.83
C ASN A 184 -3.52 6.74 -17.62
N VAL A 185 -2.31 6.88 -17.05
CA VAL A 185 -2.09 7.63 -15.81
C VAL A 185 -2.47 9.11 -15.92
N SER A 186 -2.12 9.78 -17.03
CA SER A 186 -2.44 11.20 -17.22
C SER A 186 -3.96 11.42 -17.22
N ARG A 187 -4.71 10.52 -17.87
CA ARG A 187 -6.17 10.55 -17.85
C ARG A 187 -6.70 10.26 -16.45
N LEU A 188 -6.14 9.26 -15.77
CA LEU A 188 -6.53 8.92 -14.40
C LEU A 188 -6.27 10.08 -13.44
N GLN A 189 -5.14 10.76 -13.57
CA GLN A 189 -4.83 11.97 -12.80
C GLN A 189 -5.88 13.07 -13.02
N SER A 190 -6.20 13.36 -14.29
CA SER A 190 -7.20 14.38 -14.61
C SER A 190 -8.58 14.05 -14.07
N LEU A 191 -8.96 12.76 -14.04
CA LEU A 191 -10.26 12.32 -13.55
C LEU A 191 -10.34 12.31 -12.01
N THR A 192 -9.24 11.98 -11.34
CA THR A 192 -9.26 11.71 -9.89
C THR A 192 -8.66 12.81 -9.04
N GLY A 193 -7.79 13.65 -9.60
CA GLY A 193 -7.00 14.62 -8.83
C GLY A 193 -5.89 13.97 -7.99
N ALA A 194 -5.66 12.65 -8.10
CA ALA A 194 -4.61 11.97 -7.35
C ALA A 194 -3.21 12.43 -7.78
N SER A 195 -2.26 12.45 -6.84
CA SER A 195 -0.88 12.87 -7.06
C SER A 195 0.12 11.73 -7.06
N GLU A 196 -0.27 10.56 -6.56
CA GLU A 196 0.55 9.35 -6.46
C GLU A 196 -0.16 8.19 -7.16
N PHE A 197 0.60 7.30 -7.81
CA PHE A 197 0.06 6.19 -8.60
C PHE A 197 0.89 4.94 -8.39
N HIS A 198 0.21 3.79 -8.34
CA HIS A 198 0.81 2.48 -8.15
C HIS A 198 0.57 1.59 -9.36
N GLY A 199 1.61 0.88 -9.81
CA GLY A 199 1.50 -0.07 -10.91
C GLY A 199 2.71 -1.00 -11.05
N THR A 200 2.49 -2.10 -11.78
CA THR A 200 3.54 -3.09 -12.06
C THR A 200 4.34 -2.75 -13.32
N ARG A 201 3.77 -2.00 -14.24
CA ARG A 201 4.34 -1.66 -15.56
C ARG A 201 4.32 -0.14 -15.73
N LEU A 202 5.25 0.55 -15.07
CA LEU A 202 5.31 2.01 -15.09
C LEU A 202 6.33 2.57 -16.09
N TYR A 203 6.99 1.70 -16.86
CA TYR A 203 7.97 2.02 -17.92
C TYR A 203 7.75 1.09 -19.11
#